data_ffcbc1fd453d1cfccc93c9b2b63db2c4
#
_entry.id   ffcbc1fd453d1cfccc93c9b2b63db2c4
#
_cell.length_a   1.000
_cell.length_b   1.000
_cell.length_c   1.000
_cell.angle_alpha   90.00
_cell.angle_beta   90.00
_cell.angle_gamma   90.00
#
_symmetry.space_group_name_H-M   'P 1'
#
loop_
_entity.id
_entity.type
_entity.pdbx_description
1 polymer ?
#
loop_
_entity_poly.entity_id
_entity_poly.type
_entity_poly.pdbx_seq_one_letter_code
_entity_poly.pdbx_strand_id
1 'polypeptide(L)'
;FFPRIYDKPEIFRQEGWHYELHDGKLTQSGVVFNEMKGAFSSPEGVLEREILNSLYPDTTYANESGGDPEFIPDLTCQQFLDFHGRYYHPSNSYIFLYGN
;
A
#
# COMPACT_ATOMS: atom_id res chain seq x y z
N PHE A 1 13.38 -9.77 -0.13
CA PHE A 1 11.93 -10.02 -0.12
C PHE A 1 11.50 -10.96 1.01
N PHE A 2 12.31 -11.94 1.37
CA PHE A 2 11.96 -12.93 2.38
C PHE A 2 12.61 -12.73 3.76
N PRO A 3 13.74 -12.03 3.91
CA PRO A 3 14.24 -11.74 5.26
C PRO A 3 13.32 -10.76 5.98
N ARG A 4 13.21 -10.91 7.28
CA ARG A 4 12.40 -10.07 8.19
C ARG A 4 12.95 -8.65 8.36
N ILE A 5 13.27 -7.96 7.26
CA ILE A 5 13.66 -6.54 7.31
C ILE A 5 12.50 -5.66 7.76
N TYR A 6 11.29 -6.15 7.60
CA TYR A 6 10.05 -5.41 7.86
C TYR A 6 9.56 -5.52 9.32
N ASP A 7 10.25 -6.27 10.18
CA ASP A 7 9.87 -6.41 11.60
C ASP A 7 10.08 -5.12 12.42
N LYS A 8 10.64 -4.09 11.81
CA LYS A 8 10.92 -2.82 12.48
C LYS A 8 9.75 -1.85 12.28
N PRO A 9 9.12 -1.35 13.36
CA PRO A 9 8.03 -0.38 13.24
C PRO A 9 8.41 0.90 12.49
N GLU A 10 9.69 1.27 12.50
CA GLU A 10 10.22 2.42 11.78
C GLU A 10 10.07 2.27 10.27
N ILE A 11 10.22 1.05 9.74
CA ILE A 11 10.05 0.76 8.32
C ILE A 11 8.58 0.93 7.93
N PHE A 12 7.65 0.38 8.73
CA PHE A 12 6.23 0.60 8.49
C PHE A 12 5.84 2.08 8.52
N ARG A 13 6.39 2.86 9.46
CA ARG A 13 6.13 4.30 9.55
C ARG A 13 6.68 5.06 8.35
N GLN A 14 7.86 4.71 7.89
CA GLN A 14 8.49 5.35 6.74
C GLN A 14 7.78 5.00 5.44
N GLU A 15 7.60 3.70 5.18
CA GLU A 15 7.08 3.21 3.90
C GLU A 15 5.54 3.26 3.82
N GLY A 16 4.85 2.95 4.91
CA GLY A 16 3.39 2.98 4.97
C GLY A 16 2.85 4.38 5.26
N TRP A 17 2.68 4.66 6.55
CA TRP A 17 2.21 5.96 7.01
C TRP A 17 2.61 6.25 8.46
N HIS A 18 2.63 7.54 8.81
CA HIS A 18 2.86 8.04 10.17
C HIS A 18 2.31 9.46 10.32
N TYR A 19 2.24 9.94 11.56
CA TYR A 19 1.95 11.34 11.82
C TYR A 19 3.23 12.18 11.82
N GLU A 20 3.18 13.33 11.17
CA GLU A 20 4.20 14.37 11.22
C GLU A 20 3.64 15.65 11.83
N LEU A 21 4.47 16.35 12.60
CA LEU A 21 4.16 17.70 13.06
C LEU A 21 4.85 18.70 12.13
N HIS A 22 4.09 19.40 11.32
CA HIS A 22 4.59 20.42 10.41
C HIS A 22 3.90 21.75 10.70
N ASP A 23 4.69 22.78 11.04
CA ASP A 23 4.21 24.13 11.41
C ASP A 23 3.10 24.11 12.49
N GLY A 24 3.25 23.26 13.49
CA GLY A 24 2.29 23.13 14.58
C GLY A 24 1.00 22.38 14.21
N LYS A 25 0.90 21.84 13.01
CA LYS A 25 -0.21 21.02 12.56
C LYS A 25 0.21 19.55 12.44
N LEU A 26 -0.65 18.67 12.94
CA LEU A 26 -0.48 17.24 12.77
C LEU A 26 -0.96 16.84 11.37
N THR A 27 -0.10 16.21 10.59
CA THR A 27 -0.38 15.72 9.23
C THR A 27 -0.03 14.25 9.11
N GLN A 28 -0.64 13.57 8.16
CA GLN A 28 -0.30 12.19 7.79
C GLN A 28 0.70 12.22 6.64
N SER A 29 1.73 11.37 6.72
CA SER A 29 2.79 11.21 5.73
C SER A 29 3.24 9.76 5.65
N GLY A 30 3.96 9.41 4.61
CA GLY A 30 4.51 8.07 4.36
C GLY A 30 4.73 7.89 2.86
N VAL A 31 5.66 7.02 2.47
CA VAL A 31 6.00 6.85 1.04
C VAL A 31 4.78 6.38 0.25
N VAL A 32 4.19 5.24 0.62
CA VAL A 32 3.02 4.68 -0.07
C VAL A 32 1.80 5.58 0.09
N PHE A 33 1.56 6.11 1.29
CA PHE A 33 0.45 7.05 1.53
C PHE A 33 0.52 8.27 0.61
N ASN A 34 1.68 8.90 0.48
CA ASN A 34 1.87 10.09 -0.36
C ASN A 34 1.75 9.75 -1.86
N GLU A 35 2.28 8.60 -2.28
CA GLU A 35 2.16 8.11 -3.65
C GLU A 35 0.70 7.89 -4.04
N MET A 36 -0.05 7.18 -3.20
CA MET A 36 -1.47 6.90 -3.48
C MET A 36 -2.33 8.15 -3.39
N LYS A 37 -2.05 9.05 -2.46
CA LYS A 37 -2.69 10.37 -2.41
C LYS A 37 -2.44 11.17 -3.70
N GLY A 38 -1.24 11.07 -4.27
CA GLY A 38 -0.91 11.66 -5.56
C GLY A 38 -1.69 11.02 -6.71
N ALA A 39 -1.72 9.67 -6.77
CA ALA A 39 -2.45 8.93 -7.80
C ALA A 39 -3.96 9.23 -7.80
N PHE A 40 -4.55 9.43 -6.63
CA PHE A 40 -5.98 9.77 -6.46
C PHE A 40 -6.27 11.27 -6.53
N SER A 41 -5.28 12.11 -6.83
CA SER A 41 -5.47 13.55 -6.96
C SER A 41 -5.99 14.00 -8.32
N SER A 42 -5.94 13.12 -9.34
CA SER A 42 -6.43 13.41 -10.69
C SER A 42 -7.83 12.84 -10.91
N PRO A 43 -8.72 13.56 -11.61
CA PRO A 43 -10.04 13.03 -11.97
C PRO A 43 -9.97 11.75 -12.80
N GLU A 44 -8.96 11.64 -13.67
CA GLU A 44 -8.74 10.46 -14.51
C GLU A 44 -8.40 9.22 -13.68
N GLY A 45 -7.52 9.35 -12.68
CA GLY A 45 -7.16 8.24 -11.78
C GLY A 45 -8.35 7.75 -10.96
N VAL A 46 -9.18 8.66 -10.48
CA VAL A 46 -10.43 8.32 -9.79
C VAL A 46 -11.41 7.61 -10.73
N LEU A 47 -11.57 8.14 -11.95
CA LEU A 47 -12.48 7.56 -12.94
C LEU A 47 -12.06 6.13 -13.32
N GLU A 48 -10.78 5.89 -13.57
CA GLU A 48 -10.26 4.57 -13.95
C GLU A 48 -10.56 3.54 -12.83
N ARG A 49 -10.31 3.89 -11.59
CA ARG A 49 -10.63 3.04 -10.44
C ARG A 49 -12.13 2.74 -10.36
N GLU A 50 -12.98 3.75 -10.46
CA GLU A 50 -14.42 3.59 -10.38
C GLU A 50 -14.98 2.73 -11.53
N ILE A 51 -14.40 2.81 -12.72
CA ILE A 51 -14.74 1.93 -13.84
C ILE A 51 -14.42 0.48 -13.49
N LEU A 52 -13.22 0.18 -13.00
CA LEU A 52 -12.82 -1.19 -12.64
C LEU A 52 -13.69 -1.74 -11.50
N ASN A 53 -13.93 -0.95 -10.48
CA ASN A 53 -14.82 -1.29 -9.36
C ASN A 53 -16.25 -1.61 -9.83
N SER A 54 -16.78 -0.80 -10.75
CA SER A 54 -18.14 -0.96 -11.26
C SER A 54 -18.31 -2.16 -12.20
N LEU A 55 -17.28 -2.42 -13.03
CA LEU A 55 -17.33 -3.51 -14.01
C LEU A 55 -16.98 -4.87 -13.42
N TYR A 56 -16.12 -4.90 -12.39
CA TYR A 56 -15.55 -6.13 -11.83
C TYR A 56 -15.63 -6.19 -10.30
N PRO A 57 -16.81 -5.93 -9.68
CA PRO A 57 -16.92 -5.74 -8.23
C PRO A 57 -16.60 -6.99 -7.41
N ASP A 58 -16.69 -8.17 -8.00
CA ASP A 58 -16.48 -9.48 -7.39
C ASP A 58 -15.12 -10.13 -7.75
N THR A 59 -14.22 -9.35 -8.32
CA THR A 59 -12.88 -9.80 -8.72
C THR A 59 -11.78 -8.98 -8.05
N THR A 60 -10.52 -9.42 -8.21
CA THR A 60 -9.36 -8.67 -7.73
C THR A 60 -9.19 -7.31 -8.39
N TYR A 61 -9.79 -7.06 -9.56
CA TYR A 61 -9.77 -5.77 -10.23
C TYR A 61 -10.60 -4.69 -9.51
N ALA A 62 -11.48 -5.10 -8.58
CA ALA A 62 -12.17 -4.15 -7.71
C ALA A 62 -11.24 -3.49 -6.67
N ASN A 63 -10.09 -4.07 -6.41
CA ASN A 63 -9.17 -3.57 -5.39
C ASN A 63 -8.04 -2.74 -6.01
N GLU A 64 -7.72 -1.63 -5.38
CA GLU A 64 -6.53 -0.84 -5.72
C GLU A 64 -5.28 -1.49 -5.11
N SER A 65 -4.29 -1.84 -5.96
CA SER A 65 -3.10 -2.59 -5.53
C SER A 65 -2.19 -1.79 -4.58
N GLY A 66 -2.13 -0.47 -4.73
CA GLY A 66 -1.37 0.42 -3.87
C GLY A 66 -2.10 0.81 -2.58
N GLY A 67 -3.39 0.50 -2.50
CA GLY A 67 -4.27 0.87 -1.40
C GLY A 67 -4.94 2.23 -1.60
N ASP A 68 -6.07 2.40 -0.95
CA ASP A 68 -6.82 3.64 -0.97
C ASP A 68 -6.27 4.60 0.11
N PRO A 69 -5.89 5.83 -0.24
CA PRO A 69 -5.31 6.79 0.70
C PRO A 69 -6.27 7.21 1.82
N GLU A 70 -7.58 7.00 1.67
CA GLU A 70 -8.54 7.22 2.75
C GLU A 70 -8.43 6.16 3.84
N PHE A 71 -8.06 4.91 3.48
CA PHE A 71 -7.99 3.77 4.40
C PHE A 71 -6.56 3.38 4.80
N ILE A 72 -5.54 3.82 4.08
CA ILE A 72 -4.14 3.53 4.45
C ILE A 72 -3.83 3.94 5.90
N PRO A 73 -4.31 5.10 6.43
CA PRO A 73 -4.06 5.49 7.81
C PRO A 73 -4.75 4.64 8.88
N ASP A 74 -5.66 3.76 8.50
CA ASP A 74 -6.29 2.79 9.40
C ASP A 74 -5.47 1.52 9.60
N LEU A 75 -4.46 1.31 8.74
CA LEU A 75 -3.59 0.15 8.80
C LEU A 75 -2.61 0.24 9.96
N THR A 76 -2.52 -0.85 10.72
CA THR A 76 -1.55 -1.00 11.81
C THR A 76 -0.30 -1.74 11.35
N CYS A 77 0.82 -1.52 12.05
CA CYS A 77 2.04 -2.28 11.82
C CYS A 77 1.82 -3.80 11.97
N GLN A 78 0.96 -4.22 12.91
CA GLN A 78 0.65 -5.64 13.11
C GLN A 78 -0.07 -6.24 11.89
N GLN A 79 -1.06 -5.55 11.33
CA GLN A 79 -1.75 -6.00 10.11
C GLN A 79 -0.79 -6.13 8.93
N PHE A 80 0.13 -5.18 8.78
CA PHE A 80 1.17 -5.22 7.77
C PHE A 80 2.08 -6.45 7.92
N LEU A 81 2.55 -6.74 9.12
CA LEU A 81 3.40 -7.89 9.42
C LEU A 81 2.65 -9.23 9.23
N ASP A 82 1.41 -9.30 9.65
CA ASP A 82 0.57 -10.50 9.49
C ASP A 82 0.31 -10.80 8.02
N PHE A 83 0.02 -9.77 7.21
CA PHE A 83 -0.16 -9.92 5.77
C PHE A 83 1.12 -10.40 5.10
N HIS A 84 2.26 -9.78 5.41
CA HIS A 84 3.55 -10.19 4.90
C HIS A 84 3.87 -11.66 5.28
N GLY A 85 3.73 -12.00 6.55
CA GLY A 85 3.98 -13.36 7.05
C GLY A 85 3.10 -14.43 6.40
N ARG A 86 1.87 -14.07 6.03
CA ARG A 86 0.90 -14.98 5.41
C ARG A 86 1.16 -15.21 3.92
N TYR A 87 1.52 -14.18 3.18
CA TYR A 87 1.53 -14.24 1.72
C TYR A 87 2.94 -14.24 1.09
N TYR A 88 3.94 -13.70 1.78
CA TYR A 88 5.30 -13.58 1.25
C TYR A 88 6.16 -14.79 1.61
N HIS A 89 5.98 -15.87 0.84
CA HIS A 89 6.75 -17.10 0.97
C HIS A 89 7.14 -17.63 -0.43
N PRO A 90 8.33 -18.26 -0.61
CA PRO A 90 8.75 -18.78 -1.92
C PRO A 90 7.75 -19.74 -2.56
N SER A 91 7.02 -20.52 -1.76
CA SER A 91 5.99 -21.43 -2.28
C SER A 91 4.74 -20.72 -2.86
N ASN A 92 4.60 -19.42 -2.57
CA ASN A 92 3.50 -18.58 -3.08
C ASN A 92 4.03 -17.57 -4.10
N SER A 93 5.02 -17.95 -4.91
CA SER A 93 5.63 -17.06 -5.89
C SER A 93 6.00 -17.80 -7.17
N TYR A 94 5.99 -17.07 -8.28
CA TYR A 94 6.64 -17.44 -9.52
C TYR A 94 7.85 -16.55 -9.73
N ILE A 95 9.03 -17.15 -9.92
CA ILE A 95 10.27 -16.41 -10.12
C ILE A 95 10.64 -16.48 -11.59
N PHE A 96 10.70 -15.34 -12.24
CA PHE A 96 11.16 -15.21 -13.62
C PHE A 96 12.43 -14.35 -13.66
N LEU A 97 13.48 -14.88 -14.28
CA LEU A 97 14.77 -14.19 -14.44
C LEU A 97 15.05 -14.04 -15.93
N TYR A 98 15.42 -12.84 -16.35
CA TYR A 98 15.83 -12.52 -17.72
C TYR A 98 17.06 -11.61 -17.68
N GLY A 99 18.08 -11.96 -18.47
CA GLY A 99 19.34 -11.23 -18.56
C GLY A 99 20.51 -12.11 -19.00
N ASN A 100 21.65 -11.49 -19.13
CA ASN A 100 22.93 -12.19 -19.41
C ASN A 100 23.60 -12.59 -18.09
#